data_8fa86d871899139d3991fbbdc3b89374
#
_entry.id   8fa86d871899139d3991fbbdc3b89374
#
_cell.length_a   1.000
_cell.length_b   1.000
_cell.length_c   1.000
_cell.angle_alpha   90.00
_cell.angle_beta   90.00
_cell.angle_gamma   90.00
#
_symmetry.space_group_name_H-M   'P 1'
#
loop_
_entity.id
_entity.type
_entity.pdbx_description
1 polymer ?
#
loop_
_entity_poly.entity_id
_entity_poly.type
_entity_poly.pdbx_seq_one_letter_code
_entity_poly.pdbx_strand_id
1 'polypeptide(L)'
;TSKIDSKSYDVIAGTAWALSNQVHRQNSEKEKNFDYIFFDEAGQLSISKLIASSMSSKNIVMIGDHMQLPQPTAGNLDGESTYSPIEYLLKEKNTISDHNGIFLDRTFRMHQNICDFISKSFYENRLISDQTTHNQQVILQDGKSIENGIYLTDLDHNDYSVQNMEEVKYIKKIYDKLILGNWIDREKKVSEISAEDILVVSPFNAQVNLIKQSLGENALVGTIDNFQGQEAPIVIISYVSSNPNNIPRGSDFFFDYRRLNVSLSRAKCLAIIILNKELLDYHCNTIEDMERVNYFCKLKSFEKNFLK
;
A
#
# COMPACT_ATOMS: atom_id res chain seq x y z
N THR A 1 -33.53 3.42 -10.13
CA THR A 1 -32.28 3.46 -10.92
C THR A 1 -32.64 3.83 -12.33
N SER A 2 -32.39 5.08 -12.72
CA SER A 2 -32.58 5.60 -14.06
C SER A 2 -31.76 4.77 -15.07
N LYS A 3 -32.38 4.41 -16.20
CA LYS A 3 -31.64 3.84 -17.34
C LYS A 3 -30.59 4.88 -17.74
N ILE A 4 -29.31 4.51 -17.73
CA ILE A 4 -28.27 5.33 -18.34
C ILE A 4 -28.48 5.16 -19.85
N ASP A 5 -28.92 6.21 -20.50
CA ASP A 5 -28.95 6.25 -21.96
C ASP A 5 -27.52 6.51 -22.45
N SER A 6 -26.85 5.43 -22.87
CA SER A 6 -25.46 5.49 -23.37
C SER A 6 -25.30 6.39 -24.61
N LYS A 7 -26.38 6.73 -25.29
CA LYS A 7 -26.34 7.59 -26.46
C LYS A 7 -26.31 9.10 -26.12
N SER A 8 -26.52 9.43 -24.86
CA SER A 8 -26.56 10.84 -24.39
C SER A 8 -25.26 11.34 -23.81
N TYR A 9 -24.23 10.44 -23.64
CA TYR A 9 -22.97 10.78 -22.99
C TYR A 9 -21.80 10.11 -23.69
N ASP A 10 -20.72 10.85 -23.88
CA ASP A 10 -19.46 10.34 -24.45
C ASP A 10 -18.68 9.48 -23.44
N VAL A 11 -18.76 9.81 -22.15
CA VAL A 11 -18.11 9.11 -21.05
C VAL A 11 -19.11 8.84 -19.93
N ILE A 12 -19.11 7.59 -19.43
CA ILE A 12 -19.93 7.17 -18.30
C ILE A 12 -19.02 6.52 -17.26
N ALA A 13 -19.10 6.99 -16.03
CA ALA A 13 -18.39 6.40 -14.90
C ALA A 13 -19.35 5.67 -13.96
N GLY A 14 -18.93 4.53 -13.42
CA GLY A 14 -19.72 3.74 -12.49
C GLY A 14 -18.94 2.57 -11.89
N THR A 15 -19.54 1.86 -10.97
CA THR A 15 -18.96 0.63 -10.45
C THR A 15 -19.08 -0.52 -11.45
N ALA A 16 -18.20 -1.53 -11.38
CA ALA A 16 -18.28 -2.74 -12.17
C ALA A 16 -19.66 -3.41 -12.07
N TRP A 17 -20.28 -3.33 -10.89
CA TRP A 17 -21.62 -3.83 -10.61
C TRP A 17 -22.72 -3.06 -11.38
N ALA A 18 -22.59 -1.75 -11.48
CA ALA A 18 -23.54 -0.93 -12.24
C ALA A 18 -23.48 -1.25 -13.73
N LEU A 19 -22.28 -1.45 -14.27
CA LEU A 19 -22.08 -1.80 -15.69
C LEU A 19 -22.56 -3.22 -16.01
N SER A 20 -22.29 -4.22 -15.17
CA SER A 20 -22.79 -5.57 -15.38
C SER A 20 -24.32 -5.66 -15.31
N ASN A 21 -24.97 -4.88 -14.45
CA ASN A 21 -26.44 -4.79 -14.41
C ASN A 21 -27.07 -4.20 -15.66
N GLN A 22 -26.37 -3.33 -16.38
CA GLN A 22 -26.86 -2.79 -17.65
C GLN A 22 -26.90 -3.84 -18.76
N VAL A 23 -25.91 -4.73 -18.81
CA VAL A 23 -25.85 -5.84 -19.77
C VAL A 23 -27.08 -6.74 -19.63
N HIS A 24 -27.49 -7.06 -18.40
CA HIS A 24 -28.66 -7.91 -18.14
C HIS A 24 -30.01 -7.24 -18.46
N ARG A 25 -30.07 -5.94 -18.54
CA ARG A 25 -31.31 -5.18 -18.82
C ARG A 25 -31.56 -4.90 -20.29
N GLN A 26 -30.55 -5.07 -21.11
CA GLN A 26 -30.66 -4.86 -22.57
C GLN A 26 -30.66 -6.24 -23.24
N ASN A 27 -31.84 -6.79 -23.47
CA ASN A 27 -32.09 -8.08 -24.14
C ASN A 27 -31.69 -8.12 -25.64
N SER A 28 -30.76 -7.29 -26.09
CA SER A 28 -30.29 -7.28 -27.47
C SER A 28 -28.85 -7.75 -27.55
N GLU A 29 -28.68 -8.99 -27.94
CA GLU A 29 -27.41 -9.72 -28.15
C GLU A 29 -26.46 -9.11 -29.20
N LYS A 30 -26.72 -7.95 -29.77
CA LYS A 30 -26.03 -7.54 -31.00
C LYS A 30 -25.24 -6.23 -30.97
N GLU A 31 -25.39 -5.38 -29.96
CA GLU A 31 -24.61 -4.12 -29.94
C GLU A 31 -23.95 -3.90 -28.57
N LYS A 32 -22.62 -3.97 -28.54
CA LYS A 32 -21.83 -3.51 -27.41
C LYS A 32 -22.01 -1.99 -27.30
N ASN A 33 -22.40 -1.50 -26.12
CA ASN A 33 -22.80 -0.13 -25.93
C ASN A 33 -21.63 0.85 -25.91
N PHE A 34 -20.41 0.35 -25.60
CA PHE A 34 -19.22 1.19 -25.47
C PHE A 34 -18.12 0.68 -26.36
N ASP A 35 -17.31 1.60 -26.89
CA ASP A 35 -16.12 1.24 -27.65
C ASP A 35 -15.00 0.77 -26.72
N TYR A 36 -14.85 1.41 -25.55
CA TYR A 36 -13.84 1.08 -24.55
C TYR A 36 -14.46 1.06 -23.15
N ILE A 37 -13.95 0.16 -22.33
CA ILE A 37 -14.15 0.17 -20.88
C ILE A 37 -12.78 0.27 -20.20
N PHE A 38 -12.66 1.21 -19.27
CA PHE A 38 -11.46 1.40 -18.46
C PHE A 38 -11.76 0.91 -17.05
N PHE A 39 -10.95 -0.01 -16.55
CA PHE A 39 -10.98 -0.46 -15.16
C PHE A 39 -9.82 0.18 -14.42
N ASP A 40 -10.13 1.09 -13.52
CA ASP A 40 -9.18 1.62 -12.57
C ASP A 40 -9.07 0.68 -11.36
N GLU A 41 -7.89 0.64 -10.72
CA GLU A 41 -7.58 -0.30 -9.63
C GLU A 41 -7.84 -1.78 -10.00
N ALA A 42 -7.50 -2.17 -11.23
CA ALA A 42 -7.77 -3.51 -11.75
C ALA A 42 -7.00 -4.63 -11.02
N GLY A 43 -5.96 -4.30 -10.25
CA GLY A 43 -5.31 -5.23 -9.31
C GLY A 43 -6.23 -5.68 -8.18
N GLN A 44 -7.30 -4.93 -7.89
CA GLN A 44 -8.31 -5.22 -6.87
C GLN A 44 -9.64 -5.71 -7.45
N LEU A 45 -9.69 -5.99 -8.73
CA LEU A 45 -10.88 -6.51 -9.39
C LEU A 45 -10.83 -8.04 -9.43
N SER A 46 -11.95 -8.71 -9.26
CA SER A 46 -12.02 -10.15 -9.54
C SER A 46 -12.23 -10.40 -11.04
N ILE A 47 -11.73 -11.53 -11.53
CA ILE A 47 -11.92 -11.96 -12.93
C ILE A 47 -13.41 -12.03 -13.28
N SER A 48 -14.25 -12.53 -12.38
CA SER A 48 -15.71 -12.61 -12.59
C SER A 48 -16.35 -11.23 -12.78
N LYS A 49 -15.95 -10.23 -12.02
CA LYS A 49 -16.42 -8.85 -12.20
C LYS A 49 -15.93 -8.23 -13.49
N LEU A 50 -14.68 -8.49 -13.88
CA LEU A 50 -14.14 -8.07 -15.17
C LEU A 50 -15.00 -8.63 -16.30
N ILE A 51 -15.22 -9.96 -16.33
CA ILE A 51 -15.99 -10.64 -17.38
C ILE A 51 -17.40 -10.07 -17.46
N ALA A 52 -18.11 -9.97 -16.32
CA ALA A 52 -19.48 -9.47 -16.29
C ALA A 52 -19.61 -8.03 -16.82
N SER A 53 -18.64 -7.17 -16.52
CA SER A 53 -18.67 -5.76 -16.96
C SER A 53 -18.19 -5.59 -18.40
N SER A 54 -17.21 -6.39 -18.84
CA SER A 54 -16.61 -6.31 -20.16
C SER A 54 -17.57 -6.70 -21.29
N MET A 55 -18.65 -7.40 -20.98
CA MET A 55 -19.69 -7.70 -21.97
C MET A 55 -20.33 -6.46 -22.58
N SER A 56 -20.22 -5.29 -21.90
CA SER A 56 -20.79 -4.02 -22.38
C SER A 56 -19.91 -3.28 -23.40
N SER A 57 -18.66 -3.69 -23.62
CA SER A 57 -17.70 -2.94 -24.46
C SER A 57 -16.98 -3.82 -25.48
N LYS A 58 -16.43 -3.18 -26.51
CA LYS A 58 -15.62 -3.85 -27.56
C LYS A 58 -14.18 -4.09 -27.09
N ASN A 59 -13.63 -3.13 -26.36
CA ASN A 59 -12.23 -3.13 -25.91
C ASN A 59 -12.17 -2.91 -24.40
N ILE A 60 -11.14 -3.49 -23.78
CA ILE A 60 -10.88 -3.41 -22.34
C ILE A 60 -9.51 -2.78 -22.12
N VAL A 61 -9.44 -1.79 -21.25
CA VAL A 61 -8.21 -1.21 -20.73
C VAL A 61 -8.18 -1.40 -19.22
N MET A 62 -7.16 -2.06 -18.70
CA MET A 62 -6.97 -2.28 -17.26
C MET A 62 -5.84 -1.41 -16.76
N ILE A 63 -6.10 -0.62 -15.72
CA ILE A 63 -5.15 0.24 -15.05
C ILE A 63 -5.10 -0.23 -13.59
N GLY A 64 -3.91 -0.49 -13.07
CA GLY A 64 -3.79 -0.95 -11.68
C GLY A 64 -2.45 -1.60 -11.40
N ASP A 65 -2.30 -2.03 -10.16
CA ASP A 65 -1.07 -2.59 -9.63
C ASP A 65 -1.39 -3.83 -8.77
N HIS A 66 -0.93 -4.99 -9.22
CA HIS A 66 -1.15 -6.26 -8.52
C HIS A 66 -0.17 -6.46 -7.35
N MET A 67 0.89 -5.66 -7.26
CA MET A 67 1.81 -5.63 -6.12
C MET A 67 1.27 -4.79 -4.95
N GLN A 68 0.07 -4.20 -5.10
CA GLN A 68 -0.70 -3.57 -4.03
C GLN A 68 -1.76 -4.51 -3.48
N LEU A 69 -2.57 -4.02 -2.52
CA LEU A 69 -3.57 -4.85 -1.83
C LEU A 69 -4.52 -5.53 -2.82
N PRO A 70 -4.75 -6.84 -2.67
CA PRO A 70 -5.73 -7.56 -3.47
C PRO A 70 -7.15 -7.19 -3.04
N GLN A 71 -8.14 -7.58 -3.85
CA GLN A 71 -9.53 -7.45 -3.46
C GLN A 71 -9.83 -8.27 -2.19
N PRO A 72 -10.49 -7.68 -1.17
CA PRO A 72 -10.97 -8.46 -0.04
C PRO A 72 -11.98 -9.52 -0.53
N THR A 73 -11.72 -10.78 -0.22
CA THR A 73 -12.62 -11.90 -0.52
C THR A 73 -13.23 -12.44 0.76
N ALA A 74 -14.54 -12.67 0.75
CA ALA A 74 -15.26 -13.19 1.92
C ALA A 74 -15.25 -14.73 2.02
N GLY A 75 -14.58 -15.43 1.12
CA GLY A 75 -14.50 -16.89 1.09
C GLY A 75 -13.22 -17.39 0.45
N ASN A 76 -12.95 -18.67 0.62
CA ASN A 76 -11.87 -19.34 -0.08
C ASN A 76 -12.27 -19.54 -1.54
N LEU A 77 -11.54 -18.93 -2.44
CA LEU A 77 -11.63 -19.20 -3.87
C LEU A 77 -10.50 -20.17 -4.22
N ASP A 78 -10.76 -21.10 -5.13
CA ASP A 78 -9.78 -22.09 -5.55
C ASP A 78 -9.18 -21.74 -6.91
N GLY A 79 -7.88 -22.05 -7.09
CA GLY A 79 -7.18 -21.94 -8.35
C GLY A 79 -7.12 -20.50 -8.88
N GLU A 80 -7.21 -20.35 -10.20
CA GLU A 80 -7.04 -19.06 -10.90
C GLU A 80 -8.12 -18.01 -10.57
N SER A 81 -9.23 -18.41 -9.93
CA SER A 81 -10.26 -17.47 -9.48
C SER A 81 -9.81 -16.55 -8.34
N THR A 82 -8.70 -16.89 -7.69
CA THR A 82 -8.08 -16.06 -6.63
C THR A 82 -7.34 -14.85 -7.19
N TYR A 83 -6.92 -14.92 -8.44
CA TYR A 83 -6.13 -13.86 -9.08
C TYR A 83 -6.98 -12.65 -9.46
N SER A 84 -6.36 -11.49 -9.43
CA SER A 84 -6.88 -10.34 -10.17
C SER A 84 -6.66 -10.54 -11.68
N PRO A 85 -7.38 -9.84 -12.55
CA PRO A 85 -7.16 -9.90 -13.99
C PRO A 85 -5.73 -9.55 -14.41
N ILE A 86 -5.09 -8.63 -13.69
CA ILE A 86 -3.69 -8.24 -13.96
C ILE A 86 -2.76 -9.39 -13.58
N GLU A 87 -2.90 -9.99 -12.40
CA GLU A 87 -2.11 -11.17 -11.99
C GLU A 87 -2.27 -12.32 -12.97
N TYR A 88 -3.50 -12.59 -13.40
CA TYR A 88 -3.79 -13.64 -14.38
C TYR A 88 -3.03 -13.43 -15.71
N LEU A 89 -2.93 -12.20 -16.18
CA LEU A 89 -2.22 -11.87 -17.41
C LEU A 89 -0.69 -11.83 -17.24
N LEU A 90 -0.21 -11.37 -16.11
CA LEU A 90 1.23 -11.26 -15.83
C LEU A 90 1.86 -12.58 -15.40
N LYS A 91 1.05 -13.51 -14.89
CA LYS A 91 1.51 -14.79 -14.32
C LYS A 91 2.53 -14.56 -13.20
N GLU A 92 3.78 -15.00 -13.38
CA GLU A 92 4.87 -14.91 -12.38
C GLU A 92 5.66 -13.59 -12.47
N LYS A 93 5.29 -12.67 -13.36
CA LYS A 93 6.02 -11.40 -13.52
C LYS A 93 5.44 -10.32 -12.63
N ASN A 94 6.33 -9.53 -12.04
CA ASN A 94 5.93 -8.37 -11.23
C ASN A 94 5.63 -7.13 -12.07
N THR A 95 6.09 -7.06 -13.33
CA THR A 95 5.85 -5.93 -14.21
C THR A 95 5.39 -6.39 -15.59
N ILE A 96 4.60 -5.55 -16.24
CA ILE A 96 4.11 -5.82 -17.60
C ILE A 96 5.23 -5.66 -18.63
N SER A 97 5.28 -6.56 -19.61
CA SER A 97 6.18 -6.42 -20.76
C SER A 97 5.64 -5.38 -21.76
N ASP A 98 6.54 -4.72 -22.48
CA ASP A 98 6.20 -3.65 -23.42
C ASP A 98 5.30 -4.11 -24.60
N HIS A 99 5.23 -5.43 -24.85
CA HIS A 99 4.32 -6.02 -25.84
C HIS A 99 2.87 -6.15 -25.34
N ASN A 100 2.68 -6.23 -24.02
CA ASN A 100 1.38 -6.51 -23.42
C ASN A 100 0.71 -5.26 -22.82
N GLY A 101 1.48 -4.17 -22.66
CA GLY A 101 0.96 -2.93 -22.09
C GLY A 101 2.05 -1.92 -21.78
N ILE A 102 1.71 -0.94 -20.97
CA ILE A 102 2.59 0.15 -20.58
C ILE A 102 2.84 0.05 -19.08
N PHE A 103 4.10 -0.02 -18.67
CA PHE A 103 4.50 0.15 -17.29
C PHE A 103 4.70 1.64 -17.02
N LEU A 104 3.95 2.19 -16.03
CA LEU A 104 4.14 3.57 -15.59
C LEU A 104 5.36 3.62 -14.67
N ASP A 105 6.51 3.88 -15.26
CA ASP A 105 7.82 3.73 -14.65
C ASP A 105 8.23 4.87 -13.71
N ARG A 106 7.43 5.95 -13.60
CA ARG A 106 7.81 7.15 -12.85
C ARG A 106 6.84 7.47 -11.74
N THR A 107 7.37 7.61 -10.52
CA THR A 107 6.62 8.12 -9.37
C THR A 107 6.95 9.58 -9.08
N PHE A 108 5.90 10.37 -8.83
CA PHE A 108 5.98 11.77 -8.39
C PHE A 108 5.70 11.93 -6.89
N ARG A 109 5.65 10.82 -6.16
CA ARG A 109 5.33 10.77 -4.73
C ARG A 109 6.57 10.58 -3.88
N MET A 110 7.25 9.45 -4.06
CA MET A 110 8.28 8.97 -3.15
C MET A 110 9.64 9.62 -3.43
N HIS A 111 10.33 10.02 -2.37
CA HIS A 111 11.74 10.36 -2.44
C HIS A 111 12.56 9.15 -2.95
N GLN A 112 13.66 9.43 -3.65
CA GLN A 112 14.54 8.42 -4.27
C GLN A 112 14.88 7.27 -3.32
N ASN A 113 15.27 7.56 -2.08
CA ASN A 113 15.70 6.54 -1.10
C ASN A 113 14.60 5.54 -0.71
N ILE A 114 13.32 5.93 -0.80
CA ILE A 114 12.18 5.01 -0.61
C ILE A 114 11.91 4.26 -1.92
N CYS A 115 11.91 5.00 -3.04
CA CYS A 115 11.62 4.46 -4.35
C CYS A 115 12.61 3.35 -4.74
N ASP A 116 13.89 3.49 -4.45
CA ASP A 116 14.92 2.49 -4.78
C ASP A 116 14.64 1.12 -4.13
N PHE A 117 14.26 1.12 -2.85
CA PHE A 117 13.88 -0.12 -2.18
C PHE A 117 12.64 -0.74 -2.80
N ILE A 118 11.60 0.07 -3.04
CA ILE A 118 10.32 -0.37 -3.61
C ILE A 118 10.53 -0.90 -5.04
N SER A 119 11.25 -0.16 -5.86
CA SER A 119 11.56 -0.54 -7.24
C SER A 119 12.28 -1.90 -7.31
N LYS A 120 13.35 -2.03 -6.53
CA LYS A 120 14.15 -3.25 -6.47
C LYS A 120 13.40 -4.45 -5.90
N SER A 121 12.53 -4.20 -4.91
CA SER A 121 11.84 -5.30 -4.21
C SER A 121 10.60 -5.77 -4.93
N PHE A 122 9.83 -4.86 -5.57
CA PHE A 122 8.49 -5.15 -6.07
C PHE A 122 8.30 -4.93 -7.58
N TYR A 123 9.15 -4.11 -8.24
CA TYR A 123 8.93 -3.71 -9.63
C TYR A 123 10.14 -3.96 -10.54
N GLU A 124 10.90 -5.03 -10.27
CA GLU A 124 12.01 -5.47 -11.13
C GLU A 124 13.04 -4.36 -11.45
N ASN A 125 13.18 -3.40 -10.54
CA ASN A 125 14.05 -2.23 -10.67
C ASN A 125 13.64 -1.29 -11.83
N ARG A 126 12.37 -1.30 -12.24
CA ARG A 126 11.85 -0.47 -13.34
C ARG A 126 11.22 0.85 -12.87
N LEU A 127 10.79 0.95 -11.60
CA LEU A 127 10.19 2.17 -11.06
C LEU A 127 11.28 3.18 -10.71
N ILE A 128 11.14 4.41 -11.16
CA ILE A 128 12.05 5.52 -10.90
C ILE A 128 11.34 6.68 -10.22
N SER A 129 12.06 7.37 -9.34
CA SER A 129 11.58 8.59 -8.70
C SER A 129 11.79 9.80 -9.64
N ASP A 130 10.80 10.68 -9.74
CA ASP A 130 10.97 11.94 -10.46
C ASP A 130 11.95 12.86 -9.75
N GLN A 131 12.76 13.60 -10.50
CA GLN A 131 13.76 14.50 -9.94
C GLN A 131 13.20 15.55 -8.98
N THR A 132 11.96 15.96 -9.17
CA THR A 132 11.30 16.94 -8.28
C THR A 132 11.12 16.40 -6.86
N THR A 133 10.95 15.07 -6.69
CA THR A 133 10.80 14.47 -5.37
C THR A 133 12.07 14.53 -4.52
N HIS A 134 13.24 14.75 -5.12
CA HIS A 134 14.51 14.94 -4.40
C HIS A 134 14.54 16.24 -3.58
N ASN A 135 13.65 17.19 -3.89
CA ASN A 135 13.51 18.42 -3.09
C ASN A 135 12.82 18.18 -1.74
N GLN A 136 12.11 17.06 -1.61
CA GLN A 136 11.34 16.75 -0.41
C GLN A 136 12.27 16.57 0.79
N GLN A 137 11.92 17.18 1.94
CA GLN A 137 12.75 17.16 3.14
C GLN A 137 11.91 17.31 4.40
N VAL A 138 12.21 16.53 5.42
CA VAL A 138 11.69 16.72 6.78
C VAL A 138 12.72 17.44 7.64
N ILE A 139 12.27 18.50 8.32
CA ILE A 139 13.09 19.34 9.20
C ILE A 139 12.42 19.37 10.58
N LEU A 140 13.15 19.01 11.62
CA LEU A 140 12.68 19.06 12.99
C LEU A 140 12.52 20.51 13.50
N GLN A 141 11.81 20.69 14.63
CA GLN A 141 11.65 21.99 15.27
C GLN A 141 12.96 22.71 15.62
N ASP A 142 14.01 21.96 15.93
CA ASP A 142 15.35 22.47 16.20
C ASP A 142 16.13 22.89 14.94
N GLY A 143 15.51 22.79 13.77
CA GLY A 143 16.11 23.10 12.46
C GLY A 143 16.95 21.96 11.88
N LYS A 144 17.06 20.81 12.53
CA LYS A 144 17.82 19.66 12.03
C LYS A 144 17.06 18.96 10.92
N SER A 145 17.68 18.85 9.76
CA SER A 145 17.17 18.00 8.66
C SER A 145 17.34 16.52 8.97
N ILE A 146 16.31 15.76 8.66
CA ILE A 146 16.35 14.28 8.73
C ILE A 146 16.71 13.74 7.35
N GLU A 147 17.57 12.75 7.32
CA GLU A 147 17.83 11.99 6.09
C GLU A 147 16.55 11.30 5.62
N ASN A 148 16.12 11.56 4.39
CA ASN A 148 14.94 10.94 3.82
C ASN A 148 15.16 9.45 3.53
N GLY A 149 14.11 8.65 3.64
CA GLY A 149 14.18 7.23 3.31
C GLY A 149 13.46 6.33 4.29
N ILE A 150 13.92 5.10 4.38
CA ILE A 150 13.37 4.06 5.25
C ILE A 150 14.24 3.95 6.50
N TYR A 151 13.60 3.85 7.66
CA TYR A 151 14.21 3.56 8.95
C TYR A 151 13.59 2.29 9.51
N LEU A 152 14.39 1.30 9.82
CA LEU A 152 13.97 0.14 10.60
C LEU A 152 14.47 0.30 12.02
N THR A 153 13.55 0.48 12.96
CA THR A 153 13.85 0.48 14.38
C THR A 153 13.59 -0.92 14.94
N ASP A 154 14.65 -1.59 15.34
CA ASP A 154 14.54 -2.78 16.17
C ASP A 154 14.17 -2.35 17.59
N LEU A 155 12.99 -2.75 18.03
CA LEU A 155 12.51 -2.54 19.39
C LEU A 155 12.36 -3.90 20.05
N ASP A 156 13.30 -4.21 20.95
CA ASP A 156 13.28 -5.45 21.72
C ASP A 156 12.13 -5.41 22.74
N HIS A 157 11.21 -6.35 22.62
CA HIS A 157 10.07 -6.52 23.52
C HIS A 157 9.58 -7.98 23.48
N ASN A 158 8.97 -8.44 24.58
CA ASN A 158 8.54 -9.82 24.75
C ASN A 158 7.03 -9.90 25.05
N ASP A 159 6.44 -11.05 24.71
CA ASP A 159 5.06 -11.42 25.05
C ASP A 159 3.94 -10.54 24.48
N TYR A 160 4.23 -9.80 23.40
CA TYR A 160 3.21 -9.04 22.66
C TYR A 160 2.74 -9.81 21.41
N SER A 161 1.46 -9.64 21.09
CA SER A 161 0.79 -10.34 19.99
C SER A 161 0.08 -9.35 19.04
N VAL A 162 -1.07 -8.79 19.45
CA VAL A 162 -1.91 -7.90 18.64
C VAL A 162 -1.92 -6.46 19.12
N GLN A 163 -1.32 -6.20 20.27
CA GLN A 163 -1.19 -4.87 20.87
C GLN A 163 0.11 -4.81 21.69
N ASN A 164 0.77 -3.64 21.67
CA ASN A 164 2.07 -3.44 22.29
C ASN A 164 2.20 -2.00 22.80
N MET A 165 2.19 -1.82 24.12
CA MET A 165 2.27 -0.50 24.74
C MET A 165 3.69 0.09 24.64
N GLU A 166 4.73 -0.71 24.48
CA GLU A 166 6.10 -0.20 24.30
C GLU A 166 6.28 0.44 22.94
N GLU A 167 5.76 -0.21 21.88
CA GLU A 167 5.72 0.43 20.56
C GLU A 167 4.87 1.70 20.58
N VAL A 168 3.72 1.72 21.26
CA VAL A 168 2.89 2.92 21.41
C VAL A 168 3.67 4.07 22.04
N LYS A 169 4.40 3.82 23.12
CA LYS A 169 5.24 4.83 23.78
C LYS A 169 6.38 5.32 22.85
N TYR A 170 6.95 4.42 22.08
CA TYR A 170 8.00 4.75 21.11
C TYR A 170 7.45 5.59 19.96
N ILE A 171 6.30 5.20 19.40
CA ILE A 171 5.58 5.96 18.37
C ILE A 171 5.25 7.38 18.86
N LYS A 172 4.77 7.50 20.11
CA LYS A 172 4.47 8.81 20.71
C LYS A 172 5.69 9.72 20.71
N LYS A 173 6.86 9.20 21.10
CA LYS A 173 8.12 9.96 21.07
C LYS A 173 8.51 10.39 19.66
N ILE A 174 8.37 9.51 18.67
CA ILE A 174 8.61 9.85 17.26
C ILE A 174 7.66 10.95 16.81
N TYR A 175 6.37 10.76 17.08
CA TYR A 175 5.32 11.69 16.69
C TYR A 175 5.56 13.08 17.28
N ASP A 176 5.83 13.17 18.58
CA ASP A 176 6.10 14.43 19.28
C ASP A 176 7.38 15.13 18.77
N LYS A 177 8.36 14.36 18.29
CA LYS A 177 9.59 14.89 17.70
C LYS A 177 9.37 15.47 16.31
N LEU A 178 8.41 14.92 15.56
CA LEU A 178 8.12 15.28 14.16
C LEU A 178 7.09 16.41 14.05
N ILE A 179 6.05 16.37 14.90
CA ILE A 179 4.97 17.36 14.89
C ILE A 179 5.53 18.77 15.12
N LEU A 180 4.97 19.78 14.48
CA LEU A 180 5.43 21.17 14.50
C LEU A 180 6.85 21.40 13.90
N GLY A 181 7.46 20.37 13.36
CA GLY A 181 8.60 20.53 12.44
C GLY A 181 8.12 21.09 11.11
N ASN A 182 8.98 21.11 10.12
CA ASN A 182 8.63 21.52 8.77
C ASN A 182 8.88 20.40 7.78
N TRP A 183 8.10 20.37 6.70
CA TRP A 183 8.45 19.60 5.54
C TRP A 183 8.45 20.45 4.28
N ILE A 184 9.38 20.15 3.40
CA ILE A 184 9.51 20.76 2.10
C ILE A 184 8.96 19.78 1.08
N ASP A 185 8.01 20.21 0.26
CA ASP A 185 7.43 19.38 -0.78
C ASP A 185 8.29 19.34 -2.05
N ARG A 186 7.88 18.56 -3.04
CA ARG A 186 8.57 18.43 -4.32
C ARG A 186 8.67 19.74 -5.10
N GLU A 187 7.78 20.70 -4.83
CA GLU A 187 7.74 22.03 -5.44
C GLU A 187 8.54 23.07 -4.63
N LYS A 188 9.25 22.63 -3.57
CA LYS A 188 10.03 23.43 -2.62
C LYS A 188 9.18 24.33 -1.71
N LYS A 189 7.90 24.06 -1.61
CA LYS A 189 7.04 24.76 -0.65
C LYS A 189 7.30 24.21 0.74
N VAL A 190 7.47 25.10 1.70
CA VAL A 190 7.67 24.77 3.12
C VAL A 190 6.33 24.87 3.85
N SER A 191 5.98 23.86 4.63
CA SER A 191 4.81 23.85 5.50
C SER A 191 5.16 23.23 6.86
N GLU A 192 4.47 23.65 7.91
CA GLU A 192 4.57 23.03 9.23
C GLU A 192 3.94 21.64 9.20
N ILE A 193 4.58 20.67 9.84
CA ILE A 193 4.07 19.29 9.94
C ILE A 193 2.90 19.27 10.93
N SER A 194 1.75 18.94 10.42
CA SER A 194 0.49 18.75 11.15
C SER A 194 0.18 17.28 11.38
N ALA A 195 -0.91 16.98 12.06
CA ALA A 195 -1.41 15.62 12.24
C ALA A 195 -1.76 14.93 10.91
N GLU A 196 -2.13 15.69 9.87
CA GLU A 196 -2.47 15.18 8.55
C GLU A 196 -1.25 14.72 7.73
N ASP A 197 -0.05 15.15 8.14
CA ASP A 197 1.21 14.84 7.47
C ASP A 197 1.89 13.57 8.00
N ILE A 198 1.31 12.92 9.03
CA ILE A 198 1.85 11.73 9.66
C ILE A 198 0.80 10.62 9.67
N LEU A 199 0.98 9.60 8.84
CA LEU A 199 0.17 8.38 8.89
C LEU A 199 0.81 7.37 9.85
N VAL A 200 0.01 6.80 10.76
CA VAL A 200 0.46 5.71 11.62
C VAL A 200 -0.33 4.45 11.30
N VAL A 201 0.39 3.42 10.87
CA VAL A 201 -0.18 2.17 10.35
C VAL A 201 0.12 1.01 11.27
N SER A 202 -0.86 0.16 11.53
CA SER A 202 -0.65 -1.13 12.19
C SER A 202 -1.56 -2.21 11.59
N PRO A 203 -1.13 -3.48 11.54
CA PRO A 203 -1.95 -4.57 11.01
C PRO A 203 -3.15 -4.93 11.90
N PHE A 204 -3.15 -4.51 13.18
CA PHE A 204 -4.15 -4.92 14.16
C PHE A 204 -4.97 -3.73 14.70
N ASN A 205 -6.30 -3.84 14.63
CA ASN A 205 -7.20 -2.81 15.17
C ASN A 205 -7.00 -2.55 16.68
N ALA A 206 -6.59 -3.57 17.45
CA ALA A 206 -6.27 -3.40 18.85
C ALA A 206 -5.13 -2.39 19.07
N GLN A 207 -4.06 -2.50 18.27
CA GLN A 207 -2.94 -1.57 18.30
C GLN A 207 -3.34 -0.18 17.80
N VAL A 208 -4.11 -0.12 16.71
CA VAL A 208 -4.64 1.15 16.18
C VAL A 208 -5.38 1.93 17.27
N ASN A 209 -6.23 1.25 18.04
CA ASN A 209 -6.98 1.89 19.12
C ASN A 209 -6.07 2.41 20.23
N LEU A 210 -5.05 1.65 20.65
CA LEU A 210 -4.08 2.09 21.65
C LEU A 210 -3.26 3.30 21.17
N ILE A 211 -2.83 3.29 19.92
CA ILE A 211 -2.09 4.43 19.33
C ILE A 211 -2.98 5.67 19.28
N LYS A 212 -4.25 5.53 18.84
CA LYS A 212 -5.22 6.65 18.83
C LYS A 212 -5.41 7.25 20.22
N GLN A 213 -5.59 6.42 21.24
CA GLN A 213 -5.70 6.88 22.61
C GLN A 213 -4.46 7.67 23.09
N SER A 214 -3.27 7.27 22.63
CA SER A 214 -2.02 7.91 22.99
C SER A 214 -1.75 9.21 22.24
N LEU A 215 -2.07 9.28 20.93
CA LEU A 215 -1.77 10.42 20.07
C LEU A 215 -2.90 11.46 20.02
N GLY A 216 -4.13 11.06 20.37
CA GLY A 216 -5.33 11.90 20.28
C GLY A 216 -6.12 11.70 18.98
N GLU A 217 -7.36 12.23 18.99
CA GLU A 217 -8.36 12.00 17.93
C GLU A 217 -7.96 12.57 16.55
N ASN A 218 -7.12 13.60 16.53
CA ASN A 218 -6.69 14.25 15.28
C ASN A 218 -5.60 13.47 14.55
N ALA A 219 -4.95 12.50 15.21
CA ALA A 219 -3.89 11.71 14.59
C ALA A 219 -4.46 10.71 13.58
N LEU A 220 -3.85 10.64 12.39
CA LEU A 220 -4.23 9.69 11.34
C LEU A 220 -3.65 8.31 11.64
N VAL A 221 -4.41 7.49 12.35
CA VAL A 221 -4.01 6.14 12.75
C VAL A 221 -5.01 5.12 12.21
N GLY A 222 -4.54 4.05 11.60
CA GLY A 222 -5.41 3.03 11.02
C GLY A 222 -4.67 1.78 10.54
N THR A 223 -5.42 0.85 9.98
CA THR A 223 -4.83 -0.24 9.19
C THR A 223 -4.50 0.27 7.80
N ILE A 224 -3.63 -0.45 7.08
CA ILE A 224 -3.24 -0.03 5.73
C ILE A 224 -4.44 0.07 4.78
N ASP A 225 -5.45 -0.77 4.99
CA ASP A 225 -6.68 -0.75 4.20
C ASP A 225 -7.46 0.58 4.35
N ASN A 226 -7.37 1.23 5.53
CA ASN A 226 -7.99 2.54 5.78
C ASN A 226 -7.31 3.68 5.05
N PHE A 227 -6.03 3.53 4.68
CA PHE A 227 -5.22 4.55 4.02
C PHE A 227 -5.04 4.33 2.52
N GLN A 228 -5.86 3.48 1.94
CA GLN A 228 -5.82 3.26 0.51
C GLN A 228 -6.12 4.57 -0.24
N GLY A 229 -5.28 4.89 -1.25
CA GLY A 229 -5.38 6.16 -1.99
C GLY A 229 -4.80 7.38 -1.26
N GLN A 230 -4.50 7.29 0.03
CA GLN A 230 -3.88 8.39 0.78
C GLN A 230 -2.35 8.36 0.67
N GLU A 231 -1.72 9.49 0.98
CA GLU A 231 -0.26 9.65 1.02
C GLU A 231 0.10 10.75 2.02
N ALA A 232 1.25 10.65 2.66
CA ALA A 232 1.73 11.65 3.60
C ALA A 232 3.25 11.82 3.51
N PRO A 233 3.80 12.96 3.94
CA PRO A 233 5.24 13.13 4.09
C PRO A 233 5.88 12.02 4.91
N ILE A 234 5.22 11.59 5.97
CA ILE A 234 5.75 10.66 6.96
C ILE A 234 4.77 9.50 7.19
N VAL A 235 5.30 8.28 7.21
CA VAL A 235 4.55 7.07 7.58
C VAL A 235 5.29 6.34 8.70
N ILE A 236 4.59 6.01 9.77
CA ILE A 236 5.09 5.19 10.88
C ILE A 236 4.35 3.86 10.86
N ILE A 237 5.08 2.74 10.87
CA ILE A 237 4.51 1.40 10.77
C ILE A 237 4.86 0.62 12.04
N SER A 238 3.85 0.12 12.76
CA SER A 238 3.96 -0.67 13.99
C SER A 238 3.61 -2.13 13.71
N TYR A 239 4.57 -3.05 13.87
CA TYR A 239 4.36 -4.48 13.62
C TYR A 239 3.92 -5.27 14.85
N VAL A 240 4.06 -4.72 16.05
CA VAL A 240 3.43 -5.16 17.31
C VAL A 240 3.97 -6.45 17.92
N SER A 241 3.97 -7.55 17.16
CA SER A 241 4.23 -8.89 17.67
C SER A 241 5.70 -9.09 18.07
N SER A 242 5.93 -9.94 19.09
CA SER A 242 7.28 -10.25 19.60
C SER A 242 7.75 -11.62 19.19
N ASN A 243 6.84 -12.59 19.06
CA ASN A 243 7.21 -14.01 18.99
C ASN A 243 7.02 -14.56 17.56
N PRO A 244 8.12 -14.98 16.89
CA PRO A 244 8.03 -15.57 15.55
C PRO A 244 7.27 -16.90 15.52
N ASN A 245 7.21 -17.63 16.64
CA ASN A 245 6.53 -18.93 16.71
C ASN A 245 5.01 -18.80 16.95
N ASN A 246 4.53 -17.61 17.28
CA ASN A 246 3.10 -17.35 17.54
C ASN A 246 2.64 -16.06 16.88
N ILE A 247 2.67 -16.05 15.56
CA ILE A 247 2.24 -14.87 14.76
C ILE A 247 0.72 -14.87 14.63
N PRO A 248 0.07 -13.79 15.09
CA PRO A 248 -1.38 -13.68 14.97
C PRO A 248 -1.84 -13.67 13.51
N ARG A 249 -2.90 -14.39 13.21
CA ARG A 249 -3.52 -14.53 11.88
C ARG A 249 -2.66 -15.24 10.82
N GLY A 250 -1.53 -15.84 11.23
CA GLY A 250 -0.65 -16.58 10.33
C GLY A 250 0.38 -15.73 9.59
N SER A 251 1.36 -16.41 9.01
CA SER A 251 2.48 -15.81 8.27
C SER A 251 2.03 -15.09 7.01
N ASP A 252 1.03 -15.61 6.33
CA ASP A 252 0.44 -15.06 5.10
C ASP A 252 -0.16 -13.68 5.29
N PHE A 253 -0.78 -13.43 6.44
CA PHE A 253 -1.29 -12.11 6.79
C PHE A 253 -0.18 -11.18 7.29
N PHE A 254 0.68 -11.69 8.18
CA PHE A 254 1.66 -10.86 8.89
C PHE A 254 2.81 -10.41 7.99
N PHE A 255 3.34 -11.33 7.17
CA PHE A 255 4.40 -11.07 6.20
C PHE A 255 3.87 -10.82 4.79
N ASP A 256 2.65 -10.30 4.67
CA ASP A 256 2.11 -9.92 3.38
C ASP A 256 2.95 -8.77 2.77
N TYR A 257 3.71 -9.10 1.74
CA TYR A 257 4.60 -8.17 1.05
C TYR A 257 3.84 -7.03 0.34
N ARG A 258 2.56 -7.25 -0.04
CA ARG A 258 1.71 -6.22 -0.63
C ARG A 258 1.34 -5.17 0.41
N ARG A 259 1.04 -5.58 1.64
CA ARG A 259 0.83 -4.66 2.77
C ARG A 259 2.08 -3.85 3.08
N LEU A 260 3.25 -4.49 3.04
CA LEU A 260 4.53 -3.80 3.20
C LEU A 260 4.74 -2.78 2.09
N ASN A 261 4.58 -3.18 0.81
CA ASN A 261 4.70 -2.29 -0.34
C ASN A 261 3.78 -1.08 -0.23
N VAL A 262 2.48 -1.31 0.03
CA VAL A 262 1.50 -0.22 0.16
C VAL A 262 1.85 0.69 1.33
N SER A 263 2.22 0.14 2.50
CA SER A 263 2.58 0.95 3.67
C SER A 263 3.77 1.88 3.39
N LEU A 264 4.83 1.36 2.78
CA LEU A 264 6.02 2.14 2.45
C LEU A 264 5.74 3.17 1.34
N SER A 265 4.98 2.78 0.31
CA SER A 265 4.67 3.67 -0.81
C SER A 265 3.68 4.79 -0.50
N ARG A 266 3.06 4.81 0.70
CA ARG A 266 2.31 5.98 1.20
C ARG A 266 3.23 7.13 1.62
N ALA A 267 4.50 6.85 1.95
CA ALA A 267 5.45 7.87 2.40
C ALA A 267 6.02 8.67 1.23
N LYS A 268 6.05 10.00 1.39
CA LYS A 268 6.74 10.90 0.44
C LYS A 268 8.22 11.02 0.79
N CYS A 269 8.56 11.27 2.07
CA CYS A 269 9.90 11.56 2.55
C CYS A 269 10.46 10.49 3.47
N LEU A 270 9.63 10.00 4.40
CA LEU A 270 10.10 9.25 5.56
C LEU A 270 9.17 8.07 5.87
N ALA A 271 9.69 6.86 5.89
CA ALA A 271 9.02 5.66 6.34
C ALA A 271 9.76 5.07 7.54
N ILE A 272 9.10 5.01 8.71
CA ILE A 272 9.69 4.52 9.95
C ILE A 272 8.98 3.23 10.33
N ILE A 273 9.69 2.12 10.30
CA ILE A 273 9.19 0.80 10.65
C ILE A 273 9.67 0.47 12.06
N ILE A 274 8.75 0.05 12.92
CA ILE A 274 9.02 -0.45 14.26
C ILE A 274 8.69 -1.93 14.25
N LEU A 275 9.69 -2.75 14.51
CA LEU A 275 9.61 -4.20 14.41
C LEU A 275 10.57 -4.82 15.43
N ASN A 276 10.13 -5.88 16.12
CA ASN A 276 11.07 -6.75 16.83
C ASN A 276 11.76 -7.64 15.79
N LYS A 277 13.09 -7.55 15.68
CA LYS A 277 13.85 -8.27 14.66
C LYS A 277 13.82 -9.80 14.82
N GLU A 278 13.51 -10.33 16.01
CA GLU A 278 13.30 -11.76 16.21
C GLU A 278 12.20 -12.34 15.32
N LEU A 279 11.24 -11.51 14.90
CA LEU A 279 10.21 -11.90 13.93
C LEU A 279 10.79 -12.30 12.56
N LEU A 280 11.98 -11.79 12.21
CA LEU A 280 12.67 -12.15 10.97
C LEU A 280 13.36 -13.51 11.02
N ASP A 281 13.41 -14.13 12.22
CA ASP A 281 13.90 -15.50 12.43
C ASP A 281 12.73 -16.52 12.40
N TYR A 282 11.58 -16.13 11.83
CA TYR A 282 10.42 -16.98 11.62
C TYR A 282 10.80 -18.28 10.88
N HIS A 283 10.37 -19.42 11.44
CA HIS A 283 10.61 -20.73 10.83
C HIS A 283 9.63 -20.96 9.67
N CYS A 284 10.12 -20.78 8.45
CA CYS A 284 9.33 -20.96 7.25
C CYS A 284 9.08 -22.46 6.97
N ASN A 285 7.83 -22.82 6.75
CA ASN A 285 7.42 -24.18 6.43
C ASN A 285 7.24 -24.43 4.93
N THR A 286 7.05 -23.36 4.16
CA THR A 286 6.83 -23.41 2.71
C THR A 286 7.75 -22.44 1.98
N ILE A 287 7.87 -22.60 0.65
CA ILE A 287 8.63 -21.69 -0.19
C ILE A 287 7.97 -20.31 -0.19
N GLU A 288 6.63 -20.26 -0.20
CA GLU A 288 5.85 -19.04 -0.14
C GLU A 288 6.10 -18.26 1.17
N ASP A 289 6.24 -18.95 2.31
CA ASP A 289 6.65 -18.31 3.57
C ASP A 289 8.05 -17.70 3.47
N MET A 290 8.99 -18.43 2.87
CA MET A 290 10.36 -17.94 2.67
C MET A 290 10.38 -16.68 1.81
N GLU A 291 9.61 -16.65 0.73
CA GLU A 291 9.51 -15.52 -0.15
C GLU A 291 8.93 -14.30 0.57
N ARG A 292 7.85 -14.47 1.34
CA ARG A 292 7.22 -13.40 2.13
C ARG A 292 8.19 -12.82 3.17
N VAL A 293 8.80 -13.67 3.99
CA VAL A 293 9.76 -13.24 5.02
C VAL A 293 10.97 -12.56 4.40
N ASN A 294 11.43 -13.01 3.23
CA ASN A 294 12.56 -12.41 2.53
C ASN A 294 12.36 -10.93 2.21
N TYR A 295 11.13 -10.48 1.87
CA TYR A 295 10.86 -9.06 1.68
C TYR A 295 11.14 -8.24 2.94
N PHE A 296 10.82 -8.78 4.11
CA PHE A 296 11.10 -8.14 5.40
C PHE A 296 12.58 -8.22 5.77
N CYS A 297 13.26 -9.33 5.46
CA CYS A 297 14.70 -9.45 5.67
C CYS A 297 15.51 -8.40 4.90
N LYS A 298 15.03 -7.96 3.72
CA LYS A 298 15.67 -6.88 2.95
C LYS A 298 15.68 -5.55 3.73
N LEU A 299 14.75 -5.36 4.67
CA LEU A 299 14.70 -4.16 5.51
C LEU A 299 15.87 -4.07 6.50
N LYS A 300 16.56 -5.18 6.81
CA LYS A 300 17.74 -5.16 7.72
C LYS A 300 18.81 -4.17 7.29
N SER A 301 18.92 -3.87 6.00
CA SER A 301 19.88 -2.88 5.49
C SER A 301 19.55 -1.42 5.90
N PHE A 302 18.35 -1.17 6.42
CA PHE A 302 17.87 0.13 6.88
C PHE A 302 17.80 0.22 8.42
N GLU A 303 18.41 -0.75 9.12
CA GLU A 303 18.43 -0.78 10.60
C GLU A 303 19.12 0.48 11.13
N LYS A 304 18.30 1.42 11.59
CA LYS A 304 18.73 2.69 12.17
C LYS A 304 17.66 3.18 13.12
N ASN A 305 18.03 3.35 14.38
CA ASN A 305 17.09 3.87 15.38
C ASN A 305 16.83 5.35 15.12
N PHE A 306 15.58 5.69 14.85
CA PHE A 306 15.14 7.06 14.52
C PHE A 306 15.32 8.06 15.67
N LEU A 307 15.27 7.59 16.91
CA LEU A 307 15.41 8.48 18.10
C LEU A 307 16.87 8.68 18.57
N LYS A 308 17.81 7.88 18.08
CA LYS A 308 19.24 8.02 18.34
C LYS A 308 19.91 8.87 17.29
#